data_a9d4b395558e56a09d562965ae3f346d
#
_entry.id   a9d4b395558e56a09d562965ae3f346d
#
_cell.length_a   1.000
_cell.length_b   1.000
_cell.length_c   1.000
_cell.angle_alpha   90.00
_cell.angle_beta   90.00
_cell.angle_gamma   90.00
#
_symmetry.space_group_name_H-M   'P 1'
#
loop_
_entity.id
_entity.type
_entity.pdbx_description
1 polymer ?
#
loop_
_entity_poly.entity_id
_entity_poly.type
_entity_poly.pdbx_seq_one_letter_code
_entity_poly.pdbx_strand_id
1 'polypeptide(L)'
;MVRIRGWMGVSALLLSMGIAQAADPVRVGSKIDTEGSLLGNVIIQVLEKHGVKTVNKIQLGTTQVVRGAITAGELDIYPEYTGNGAFFFNDEKDSAWKNATEGYEKVKKLDAEKNHLVWLTPAPANNTWTIAVRKDLAEKNQLNSLADLSAWLKKGGTFKLAASAEFIERSDALPAFEKAYGFDLKQDQLLSLAGGDTAVTISAAAQQTSGVNAAMAYGTDGPVAALGLQTLSDPKGVQPIYAPTPVIRESVLKAYPQIAEWLKPVFSALDEKTLQQLNAKIAVDGQDASSVATEWLQQKKLL
;
A
#
# COMPACT_ATOMS: atom_id res chain seq x y z
N MET A 1 30.86 81.08 -30.43
CA MET A 1 29.73 80.66 -29.57
C MET A 1 29.30 79.28 -30.03
N VAL A 2 29.70 78.25 -29.32
CA VAL A 2 29.35 76.84 -29.64
C VAL A 2 28.52 76.34 -28.45
N ARG A 3 27.26 75.97 -28.70
CA ARG A 3 26.38 75.37 -27.71
C ARG A 3 26.46 73.82 -27.78
N ILE A 4 26.98 73.21 -26.75
CA ILE A 4 26.99 71.76 -26.55
C ILE A 4 25.65 71.40 -25.89
N ARG A 5 24.83 70.58 -26.56
CA ARG A 5 23.64 69.93 -25.99
C ARG A 5 24.04 68.55 -25.45
N GLY A 6 23.97 68.43 -24.12
CA GLY A 6 24.13 67.12 -23.49
C GLY A 6 22.87 66.29 -23.64
N TRP A 7 23.04 65.03 -24.07
CA TRP A 7 22.01 63.99 -24.06
C TRP A 7 22.14 63.22 -22.76
N MET A 8 21.11 63.32 -21.91
CA MET A 8 20.92 62.43 -20.77
C MET A 8 20.27 61.12 -21.31
N GLY A 9 21.04 60.06 -21.34
CA GLY A 9 20.50 58.71 -21.55
C GLY A 9 19.83 58.19 -20.28
N VAL A 10 18.53 58.03 -20.30
CA VAL A 10 17.78 57.32 -19.28
C VAL A 10 17.87 55.83 -19.57
N SER A 11 18.72 55.12 -18.80
CA SER A 11 18.74 53.64 -18.82
C SER A 11 17.56 53.11 -18.03
N ALA A 12 16.52 52.63 -18.72
CA ALA A 12 15.43 51.91 -18.08
C ALA A 12 15.89 50.49 -17.72
N LEU A 13 16.10 50.22 -16.45
CA LEU A 13 16.30 48.86 -15.93
C LEU A 13 14.95 48.12 -15.98
N LEU A 14 14.76 47.29 -16.99
CA LEU A 14 13.66 46.33 -17.02
C LEU A 14 13.93 45.24 -16.00
N LEU A 15 13.34 45.34 -14.77
CA LEU A 15 13.20 44.21 -13.87
C LEU A 15 12.24 43.20 -14.51
N SER A 16 12.79 42.16 -15.08
CA SER A 16 12.01 40.94 -15.43
C SER A 16 11.59 40.27 -14.12
N MET A 17 10.40 40.61 -13.60
CA MET A 17 9.71 39.79 -12.61
C MET A 17 9.36 38.48 -13.31
N GLY A 18 10.19 37.44 -13.11
CA GLY A 18 9.83 36.08 -13.45
C GLY A 18 8.58 35.75 -12.65
N ILE A 19 7.45 35.62 -13.35
CA ILE A 19 6.23 35.03 -12.75
C ILE A 19 6.63 33.59 -12.41
N ALA A 20 6.87 33.32 -11.13
CA ALA A 20 7.00 31.95 -10.65
C ALA A 20 5.64 31.29 -10.90
N GLN A 21 5.56 30.51 -11.97
CA GLN A 21 4.39 29.69 -12.27
C GLN A 21 4.22 28.73 -11.10
N ALA A 22 3.13 28.88 -10.34
CA ALA A 22 2.82 27.94 -9.28
C ALA A 22 2.74 26.54 -9.90
N ALA A 23 3.59 25.64 -9.43
CA ALA A 23 3.56 24.28 -9.94
C ALA A 23 2.20 23.63 -9.63
N ASP A 24 1.74 22.76 -10.51
CA ASP A 24 0.44 22.09 -10.38
C ASP A 24 0.36 21.32 -9.06
N PRO A 25 -0.82 21.26 -8.42
CA PRO A 25 -1.01 20.46 -7.22
C PRO A 25 -0.71 18.97 -7.46
N VAL A 26 -0.07 18.31 -6.49
CA VAL A 26 0.26 16.88 -6.57
C VAL A 26 -0.97 16.05 -6.18
N ARG A 27 -1.43 15.20 -7.09
CA ARG A 27 -2.57 14.28 -6.86
C ARG A 27 -2.08 13.03 -6.16
N VAL A 28 -2.47 12.90 -4.88
CA VAL A 28 -2.08 11.79 -4.00
C VAL A 28 -3.20 10.78 -3.95
N GLY A 29 -2.93 9.55 -4.39
CA GLY A 29 -3.89 8.45 -4.34
C GLY A 29 -3.54 7.41 -3.30
N SER A 30 -4.44 6.45 -3.10
CA SER A 30 -4.17 5.20 -2.41
C SER A 30 -5.16 4.11 -2.80
N LYS A 31 -4.85 2.88 -2.39
CA LYS A 31 -5.82 1.79 -2.43
C LYS A 31 -6.95 2.04 -1.43
N ILE A 32 -8.02 1.25 -1.56
CA ILE A 32 -9.26 1.41 -0.79
C ILE A 32 -9.13 0.96 0.67
N ASP A 33 -8.12 0.16 0.98
CA ASP A 33 -7.91 -0.46 2.29
C ASP A 33 -7.48 0.55 3.39
N THR A 34 -7.56 0.11 4.64
CA THR A 34 -7.21 0.91 5.82
C THR A 34 -5.77 1.43 5.76
N GLU A 35 -4.79 0.58 5.42
CA GLU A 35 -3.39 0.98 5.34
C GLU A 35 -3.14 1.95 4.17
N GLY A 36 -3.81 1.73 3.04
CA GLY A 36 -3.79 2.67 1.91
C GLY A 36 -4.26 4.07 2.32
N SER A 37 -5.35 4.15 3.09
CA SER A 37 -5.85 5.42 3.63
C SER A 37 -4.84 6.07 4.58
N LEU A 38 -4.24 5.31 5.49
CA LEU A 38 -3.21 5.81 6.41
C LEU A 38 -2.00 6.37 5.64
N LEU A 39 -1.40 5.56 4.77
CA LEU A 39 -0.19 5.93 4.03
C LEU A 39 -0.42 7.07 3.05
N GLY A 40 -1.60 7.13 2.42
CA GLY A 40 -2.00 8.25 1.57
C GLY A 40 -2.06 9.57 2.35
N ASN A 41 -2.67 9.56 3.54
CA ASN A 41 -2.70 10.74 4.43
C ASN A 41 -1.30 11.13 4.93
N VAL A 42 -0.44 10.17 5.24
CA VAL A 42 0.97 10.42 5.60
C VAL A 42 1.67 11.17 4.47
N ILE A 43 1.52 10.73 3.22
CA ILE A 43 2.13 11.40 2.06
C ILE A 43 1.58 12.83 1.92
N ILE A 44 0.25 13.02 1.96
CA ILE A 44 -0.40 14.34 1.85
C ILE A 44 0.19 15.30 2.88
N GLN A 45 0.18 14.91 4.15
CA GLN A 45 0.59 15.79 5.24
C GLN A 45 2.07 16.18 5.17
N VAL A 46 2.95 15.24 4.78
CA VAL A 46 4.37 15.53 4.57
C VAL A 46 4.58 16.51 3.41
N LEU A 47 3.88 16.33 2.29
CA LEU A 47 3.97 17.26 1.16
C LEU A 47 3.47 18.65 1.52
N GLU A 48 2.31 18.75 2.18
CA GLU A 48 1.70 20.03 2.60
C GLU A 48 2.55 20.76 3.64
N LYS A 49 3.18 20.05 4.57
CA LYS A 49 4.16 20.58 5.51
C LYS A 49 5.29 21.35 4.80
N HIS A 50 5.69 20.87 3.65
CA HIS A 50 6.75 21.47 2.84
C HIS A 50 6.20 22.45 1.78
N GLY A 51 4.95 22.84 1.88
CA GLY A 51 4.33 23.87 1.02
C GLY A 51 3.90 23.36 -0.36
N VAL A 52 3.91 22.06 -0.61
CA VAL A 52 3.38 21.48 -1.85
C VAL A 52 1.86 21.36 -1.73
N LYS A 53 1.13 21.97 -2.67
CA LYS A 53 -0.33 21.80 -2.73
C LYS A 53 -0.67 20.38 -3.18
N THR A 54 -1.65 19.76 -2.54
CA THR A 54 -2.10 18.41 -2.87
C THR A 54 -3.55 18.38 -3.33
N VAL A 55 -3.89 17.33 -4.08
CA VAL A 55 -5.28 16.93 -4.37
C VAL A 55 -5.46 15.53 -3.81
N ASN A 56 -6.36 15.39 -2.86
CA ASN A 56 -6.66 14.11 -2.21
C ASN A 56 -7.48 13.21 -3.14
N LYS A 57 -6.92 12.05 -3.49
CA LYS A 57 -7.52 10.94 -4.26
C LYS A 57 -7.32 9.60 -3.55
N ILE A 58 -7.18 9.63 -2.21
CA ILE A 58 -7.02 8.38 -1.42
C ILE A 58 -8.28 7.52 -1.49
N GLN A 59 -8.11 6.21 -1.21
CA GLN A 59 -9.19 5.21 -1.30
C GLN A 59 -9.86 5.12 -2.67
N LEU A 60 -9.06 5.29 -3.74
CA LEU A 60 -9.56 5.31 -5.12
C LEU A 60 -10.12 3.95 -5.59
N GLY A 61 -9.55 2.84 -5.12
CA GLY A 61 -10.00 1.50 -5.53
C GLY A 61 -8.97 0.40 -5.28
N THR A 62 -9.14 -0.71 -5.99
CA THR A 62 -8.25 -1.87 -5.93
C THR A 62 -6.88 -1.59 -6.55
N THR A 63 -5.95 -2.53 -6.42
CA THR A 63 -4.60 -2.45 -7.00
C THR A 63 -4.62 -2.08 -8.48
N GLN A 64 -5.48 -2.72 -9.28
CA GLN A 64 -5.56 -2.44 -10.72
C GLN A 64 -6.08 -1.04 -11.03
N VAL A 65 -7.07 -0.56 -10.28
CA VAL A 65 -7.65 0.78 -10.46
C VAL A 65 -6.61 1.87 -10.18
N VAL A 66 -5.91 1.78 -9.06
CA VAL A 66 -4.90 2.77 -8.67
C VAL A 66 -3.68 2.72 -9.60
N ARG A 67 -3.26 1.51 -9.99
CA ARG A 67 -2.20 1.31 -10.96
C ARG A 67 -2.54 1.92 -12.32
N GLY A 68 -3.76 1.70 -12.81
CA GLY A 68 -4.27 2.32 -14.04
C GLY A 68 -4.25 3.84 -13.96
N ALA A 69 -4.71 4.41 -12.86
CA ALA A 69 -4.77 5.86 -12.67
C ALA A 69 -3.38 6.54 -12.70
N ILE A 70 -2.36 5.96 -12.05
CA ILE A 70 -1.02 6.57 -12.08
C ILE A 70 -0.36 6.42 -13.45
N THR A 71 -0.52 5.29 -14.12
CA THR A 71 0.04 5.08 -15.47
C THR A 71 -0.65 5.94 -16.52
N ALA A 72 -1.95 6.23 -16.36
CA ALA A 72 -2.70 7.17 -17.19
C ALA A 72 -2.40 8.65 -16.86
N GLY A 73 -1.64 8.93 -15.80
CA GLY A 73 -1.34 10.29 -15.36
C GLY A 73 -2.50 10.98 -14.61
N GLU A 74 -3.46 10.23 -14.10
CA GLU A 74 -4.58 10.74 -13.28
C GLU A 74 -4.19 10.88 -11.81
N LEU A 75 -3.16 10.15 -11.37
CA LEU A 75 -2.47 10.29 -10.10
C LEU A 75 -1.01 10.68 -10.32
N ASP A 76 -0.39 11.29 -9.31
CA ASP A 76 1.00 11.70 -9.33
C ASP A 76 1.87 10.89 -8.37
N ILE A 77 1.34 10.48 -7.23
CA ILE A 77 2.01 9.67 -6.21
C ILE A 77 0.99 8.83 -5.44
N TYR A 78 1.35 7.62 -5.07
CA TYR A 78 0.57 6.76 -4.17
C TYR A 78 1.48 5.75 -3.45
N PRO A 79 1.05 5.20 -2.28
CA PRO A 79 1.73 4.07 -1.66
C PRO A 79 1.39 2.78 -2.41
N GLU A 80 2.42 2.07 -2.87
CA GLU A 80 2.32 0.76 -3.51
C GLU A 80 3.23 -0.23 -2.77
N TYR A 81 3.16 -1.50 -3.11
CA TYR A 81 3.89 -2.57 -2.44
C TYR A 81 4.79 -3.30 -3.43
N THR A 82 6.05 -3.50 -3.06
CA THR A 82 7.09 -4.03 -3.97
C THR A 82 6.71 -5.35 -4.64
N GLY A 83 6.05 -6.25 -3.91
CA GLY A 83 5.63 -7.56 -4.41
C GLY A 83 4.60 -7.51 -5.55
N ASN A 84 3.83 -6.42 -5.66
CA ASN A 84 2.93 -6.24 -6.79
C ASN A 84 3.66 -6.12 -8.14
N GLY A 85 4.97 -5.87 -8.13
CA GLY A 85 5.79 -5.94 -9.34
C GLY A 85 5.71 -7.30 -10.03
N ALA A 86 5.65 -8.39 -9.27
CA ALA A 86 5.45 -9.73 -9.82
C ALA A 86 4.21 -9.79 -10.71
N PHE A 87 3.08 -9.28 -10.21
CA PHE A 87 1.81 -9.24 -10.92
C PHE A 87 1.82 -8.22 -12.08
N PHE A 88 2.34 -7.01 -11.86
CA PHE A 88 2.35 -5.95 -12.89
C PHE A 88 3.13 -6.33 -14.14
N PHE A 89 4.15 -7.15 -13.97
CA PHE A 89 5.06 -7.54 -15.07
C PHE A 89 4.89 -9.01 -15.51
N ASN A 90 3.88 -9.73 -14.99
CA ASN A 90 3.61 -11.16 -15.25
C ASN A 90 4.86 -12.03 -15.02
N ASP A 91 5.52 -11.81 -13.88
CA ASP A 91 6.81 -12.41 -13.55
C ASP A 91 6.82 -13.08 -12.16
N GLU A 92 5.68 -13.65 -11.75
CA GLU A 92 5.44 -14.21 -10.42
C GLU A 92 6.37 -15.39 -10.09
N LYS A 93 7.01 -15.98 -11.11
CA LYS A 93 7.90 -17.14 -10.93
C LYS A 93 9.31 -16.77 -10.50
N ASP A 94 9.71 -15.52 -10.63
CA ASP A 94 11.06 -15.08 -10.26
C ASP A 94 11.21 -15.04 -8.73
N SER A 95 12.24 -15.72 -8.22
CA SER A 95 12.54 -15.77 -6.78
C SER A 95 12.95 -14.42 -6.19
N ALA A 96 13.35 -13.45 -7.01
CA ALA A 96 13.69 -12.11 -6.58
C ALA A 96 12.55 -11.45 -5.79
N TRP A 97 11.29 -11.74 -6.13
CA TRP A 97 10.12 -11.21 -5.42
C TRP A 97 9.99 -11.68 -3.97
N LYS A 98 10.69 -12.76 -3.60
CA LYS A 98 10.72 -13.31 -2.23
C LYS A 98 11.86 -12.75 -1.38
N ASN A 99 12.63 -11.82 -1.93
CA ASN A 99 13.68 -11.09 -1.25
C ASN A 99 13.38 -9.59 -1.27
N ALA A 100 13.38 -8.94 -0.11
CA ALA A 100 12.97 -7.54 0.01
C ALA A 100 13.82 -6.59 -0.85
N THR A 101 15.14 -6.79 -0.86
CA THR A 101 16.07 -5.95 -1.62
C THR A 101 15.99 -6.25 -3.12
N GLU A 102 16.04 -7.52 -3.50
CA GLU A 102 16.02 -7.91 -4.92
C GLU A 102 14.69 -7.54 -5.57
N GLY A 103 13.56 -7.79 -4.91
CA GLY A 103 12.22 -7.43 -5.39
C GLY A 103 12.07 -5.92 -5.56
N TYR A 104 12.55 -5.13 -4.58
CA TYR A 104 12.52 -3.68 -4.68
C TYR A 104 13.37 -3.17 -5.86
N GLU A 105 14.62 -3.58 -5.98
CA GLU A 105 15.47 -3.12 -7.09
C GLU A 105 14.93 -3.55 -8.46
N LYS A 106 14.32 -4.73 -8.53
CA LYS A 106 13.69 -5.23 -9.75
C LYS A 106 12.47 -4.40 -10.15
N VAL A 107 11.52 -4.16 -9.24
CA VAL A 107 10.32 -3.36 -9.58
C VAL A 107 10.67 -1.93 -9.92
N LYS A 108 11.60 -1.33 -9.17
CA LYS A 108 12.11 0.02 -9.41
C LYS A 108 12.67 0.17 -10.83
N LYS A 109 13.51 -0.78 -11.27
CA LYS A 109 14.08 -0.79 -12.63
C LYS A 109 12.99 -0.96 -13.69
N LEU A 110 12.15 -1.98 -13.55
CA LEU A 110 11.12 -2.30 -14.54
C LEU A 110 10.13 -1.14 -14.73
N ASP A 111 9.73 -0.51 -13.64
CA ASP A 111 8.78 0.59 -13.68
C ASP A 111 9.35 1.91 -14.20
N ALA A 112 10.61 2.19 -13.90
CA ALA A 112 11.32 3.33 -14.48
C ALA A 112 11.43 3.20 -16.01
N GLU A 113 11.80 2.00 -16.50
CA GLU A 113 11.99 1.73 -17.91
C GLU A 113 10.67 1.70 -18.72
N LYS A 114 9.62 1.11 -18.16
CA LYS A 114 8.36 0.85 -18.88
C LYS A 114 7.30 1.92 -18.68
N ASN A 115 7.25 2.55 -17.51
CA ASN A 115 6.14 3.39 -17.10
C ASN A 115 6.55 4.80 -16.62
N HIS A 116 7.85 5.11 -16.59
CA HIS A 116 8.38 6.36 -16.04
C HIS A 116 7.89 6.64 -14.60
N LEU A 117 7.82 5.57 -13.80
CA LEU A 117 7.48 5.61 -12.39
C LEU A 117 8.74 5.38 -11.54
N VAL A 118 8.87 6.16 -10.48
CA VAL A 118 10.00 6.10 -9.56
C VAL A 118 9.52 5.53 -8.22
N TRP A 119 10.08 4.41 -7.81
CA TRP A 119 9.88 3.81 -6.50
C TRP A 119 10.88 4.45 -5.52
N LEU A 120 10.35 5.12 -4.49
CA LEU A 120 11.15 5.78 -3.47
C LEU A 120 11.62 4.77 -2.39
N THR A 121 11.95 5.25 -1.19
CA THR A 121 12.42 4.39 -0.11
C THR A 121 11.30 3.49 0.42
N PRO A 122 11.47 2.16 0.45
CA PRO A 122 10.48 1.25 1.01
C PRO A 122 10.47 1.29 2.54
N ALA A 123 9.32 1.02 3.13
CA ALA A 123 9.17 0.76 4.55
C ALA A 123 9.73 -0.64 4.90
N PRO A 124 10.36 -0.82 6.09
CA PRO A 124 10.85 -2.12 6.55
C PRO A 124 9.71 -2.97 7.13
N ALA A 125 8.71 -3.27 6.31
CA ALA A 125 7.51 -4.02 6.66
C ALA A 125 7.11 -4.94 5.50
N ASN A 126 6.33 -5.97 5.79
CA ASN A 126 5.81 -6.91 4.80
C ASN A 126 4.29 -7.02 4.91
N ASN A 127 3.58 -6.27 4.09
CA ASN A 127 2.13 -6.35 3.93
C ASN A 127 1.74 -7.54 3.05
N THR A 128 2.22 -8.74 3.40
CA THR A 128 1.96 -9.95 2.60
C THR A 128 0.54 -10.46 2.80
N TRP A 129 -0.07 -10.99 1.76
CA TRP A 129 -1.32 -11.72 1.89
C TRP A 129 -1.16 -12.95 2.77
N THR A 130 -2.13 -13.15 3.65
CA THR A 130 -2.25 -14.32 4.50
C THR A 130 -3.72 -14.70 4.70
N ILE A 131 -3.94 -15.89 5.24
CA ILE A 131 -5.25 -16.32 5.74
C ILE A 131 -5.20 -16.29 7.26
N ALA A 132 -6.13 -15.55 7.85
CA ALA A 132 -6.35 -15.56 9.29
C ALA A 132 -7.57 -16.42 9.61
N VAL A 133 -7.50 -17.23 10.67
CA VAL A 133 -8.61 -18.03 11.16
C VAL A 133 -8.99 -17.59 12.57
N ARG A 134 -10.22 -17.85 12.97
CA ARG A 134 -10.65 -17.63 14.34
C ARG A 134 -9.74 -18.42 15.30
N LYS A 135 -9.31 -17.76 16.37
CA LYS A 135 -8.38 -18.35 17.34
C LYS A 135 -8.94 -19.61 18.01
N ASP A 136 -10.23 -19.61 18.37
CA ASP A 136 -10.91 -20.79 18.92
C ASP A 136 -10.91 -21.99 17.96
N LEU A 137 -11.09 -21.74 16.65
CA LEU A 137 -11.02 -22.76 15.63
C LEU A 137 -9.59 -23.29 15.46
N ALA A 138 -8.61 -22.36 15.44
CA ALA A 138 -7.21 -22.70 15.30
C ALA A 138 -6.70 -23.56 16.48
N GLU A 139 -7.00 -23.17 17.71
CA GLU A 139 -6.64 -23.90 18.91
C GLU A 139 -7.26 -25.31 18.95
N LYS A 140 -8.57 -25.40 18.65
CA LYS A 140 -9.29 -26.68 18.62
C LYS A 140 -8.73 -27.67 17.62
N ASN A 141 -8.28 -27.20 16.46
CA ASN A 141 -7.85 -28.04 15.33
C ASN A 141 -6.35 -27.97 15.06
N GLN A 142 -5.58 -27.29 15.91
CA GLN A 142 -4.11 -27.12 15.80
C GLN A 142 -3.69 -26.50 14.46
N LEU A 143 -4.42 -25.47 14.00
CA LEU A 143 -4.16 -24.78 12.75
C LEU A 143 -3.15 -23.64 12.98
N ASN A 144 -1.88 -23.85 12.64
CA ASN A 144 -0.80 -22.87 12.77
C ASN A 144 -0.23 -22.43 11.42
N SER A 145 -0.51 -23.20 10.37
CA SER A 145 0.04 -22.99 9.04
C SER A 145 -0.97 -23.33 7.95
N LEU A 146 -0.70 -22.86 6.72
CA LEU A 146 -1.46 -23.26 5.54
C LEU A 146 -1.34 -24.77 5.25
N ALA A 147 -0.25 -25.41 5.68
CA ALA A 147 -0.13 -26.87 5.62
C ALA A 147 -1.12 -27.57 6.56
N ASP A 148 -1.29 -27.08 7.78
CA ASP A 148 -2.27 -27.60 8.73
C ASP A 148 -3.69 -27.40 8.22
N LEU A 149 -3.98 -26.21 7.66
CA LEU A 149 -5.26 -25.92 7.00
C LEU A 149 -5.58 -26.93 5.91
N SER A 150 -4.63 -27.18 5.00
CA SER A 150 -4.81 -28.17 3.93
C SER A 150 -5.09 -29.57 4.48
N ALA A 151 -4.34 -30.00 5.48
CA ALA A 151 -4.54 -31.30 6.13
C ALA A 151 -5.93 -31.41 6.80
N TRP A 152 -6.38 -30.35 7.45
CA TRP A 152 -7.68 -30.29 8.10
C TRP A 152 -8.84 -30.27 7.11
N LEU A 153 -8.74 -29.50 6.01
CA LEU A 153 -9.73 -29.50 4.93
C LEU A 153 -9.91 -30.87 4.30
N LYS A 154 -8.82 -31.62 4.06
CA LYS A 154 -8.87 -33.00 3.53
C LYS A 154 -9.59 -34.00 4.45
N LYS A 155 -9.68 -33.69 5.74
CA LYS A 155 -10.44 -34.48 6.74
C LYS A 155 -11.89 -34.01 6.88
N GLY A 156 -12.36 -33.12 6.02
CA GLY A 156 -13.74 -32.59 6.05
C GLY A 156 -13.94 -31.43 7.03
N GLY A 157 -12.90 -30.68 7.33
CA GLY A 157 -12.99 -29.49 8.16
C GLY A 157 -13.95 -28.45 7.57
N THR A 158 -14.84 -27.90 8.41
CA THR A 158 -15.79 -26.87 8.00
C THR A 158 -15.10 -25.52 7.93
N PHE A 159 -14.87 -25.02 6.72
CA PHE A 159 -14.13 -23.79 6.47
C PHE A 159 -14.89 -22.87 5.51
N LYS A 160 -14.98 -21.58 5.85
CA LYS A 160 -15.50 -20.54 4.96
C LYS A 160 -14.69 -19.27 5.12
N LEU A 161 -14.15 -18.79 4.01
CA LEU A 161 -13.25 -17.64 3.91
C LEU A 161 -14.00 -16.39 3.43
N ALA A 162 -13.90 -15.29 4.17
CA ALA A 162 -14.22 -13.97 3.66
C ALA A 162 -12.97 -13.38 2.99
N ALA A 163 -13.09 -12.99 1.73
CA ALA A 163 -11.97 -12.43 0.96
C ALA A 163 -12.44 -11.45 -0.10
N SER A 164 -11.53 -10.59 -0.58
CA SER A 164 -11.82 -9.73 -1.73
C SER A 164 -11.88 -10.55 -3.02
N ALA A 165 -12.62 -10.04 -4.00
CA ALA A 165 -12.63 -10.62 -5.35
C ALA A 165 -11.19 -10.66 -5.93
N GLU A 166 -10.39 -9.61 -5.70
CA GLU A 166 -8.99 -9.55 -6.13
C GLU A 166 -8.17 -10.74 -5.57
N PHE A 167 -8.29 -11.03 -4.27
CA PHE A 167 -7.58 -12.14 -3.65
C PHE A 167 -8.04 -13.51 -4.18
N ILE A 168 -9.34 -13.67 -4.42
CA ILE A 168 -9.91 -14.93 -4.92
C ILE A 168 -9.47 -15.21 -6.35
N GLU A 169 -9.35 -14.18 -7.19
CA GLU A 169 -9.18 -14.34 -8.65
C GLU A 169 -7.73 -14.20 -9.12
N ARG A 170 -6.90 -13.45 -8.39
CA ARG A 170 -5.50 -13.24 -8.79
C ARG A 170 -4.69 -14.52 -8.70
N SER A 171 -3.97 -14.85 -9.78
CA SER A 171 -3.18 -16.08 -9.91
C SER A 171 -2.08 -16.22 -8.86
N ASP A 172 -1.57 -15.11 -8.32
CA ASP A 172 -0.52 -15.04 -7.31
C ASP A 172 -1.03 -14.94 -5.85
N ALA A 173 -2.36 -14.95 -5.65
CA ALA A 173 -3.01 -14.86 -4.34
C ALA A 173 -3.61 -16.21 -3.89
N LEU A 174 -4.93 -16.33 -3.68
CA LEU A 174 -5.57 -17.56 -3.24
C LEU A 174 -5.25 -18.77 -4.16
N PRO A 175 -5.33 -18.66 -5.50
CA PRO A 175 -4.96 -19.76 -6.38
C PRO A 175 -3.52 -20.25 -6.21
N ALA A 176 -2.58 -19.36 -5.86
CA ALA A 176 -1.20 -19.76 -5.55
C ALA A 176 -1.10 -20.57 -4.25
N PHE A 177 -1.83 -20.17 -3.20
CA PHE A 177 -1.91 -20.93 -1.95
C PHE A 177 -2.55 -22.30 -2.19
N GLU A 178 -3.68 -22.35 -2.88
CA GLU A 178 -4.38 -23.60 -3.21
C GLU A 178 -3.49 -24.59 -3.94
N LYS A 179 -2.81 -24.13 -4.98
CA LYS A 179 -1.86 -24.93 -5.75
C LYS A 179 -0.69 -25.42 -4.91
N ALA A 180 -0.09 -24.54 -4.11
CA ALA A 180 1.10 -24.85 -3.33
C ALA A 180 0.81 -25.83 -2.20
N TYR A 181 -0.32 -25.70 -1.53
CA TYR A 181 -0.70 -26.50 -0.37
C TYR A 181 -1.64 -27.66 -0.70
N GLY A 182 -2.16 -27.73 -1.93
CA GLY A 182 -3.00 -28.83 -2.40
C GLY A 182 -4.37 -28.86 -1.73
N PHE A 183 -5.04 -27.73 -1.66
CA PHE A 183 -6.46 -27.60 -1.35
C PHE A 183 -7.15 -26.79 -2.44
N ASP A 184 -8.47 -26.77 -2.44
CA ASP A 184 -9.30 -26.06 -3.41
C ASP A 184 -10.62 -25.68 -2.73
N LEU A 185 -10.86 -24.38 -2.56
CA LEU A 185 -12.07 -23.89 -1.92
C LEU A 185 -13.21 -23.81 -2.93
N LYS A 186 -14.35 -24.34 -2.55
CA LYS A 186 -15.56 -24.29 -3.38
C LYS A 186 -16.27 -22.96 -3.20
N GLN A 187 -17.13 -22.60 -4.15
CA GLN A 187 -17.89 -21.34 -4.16
C GLN A 187 -18.68 -21.10 -2.86
N ASP A 188 -19.24 -22.14 -2.25
CA ASP A 188 -19.97 -22.07 -0.98
C ASP A 188 -19.06 -21.88 0.24
N GLN A 189 -17.77 -22.11 0.08
CA GLN A 189 -16.72 -21.85 1.08
C GLN A 189 -16.13 -20.44 0.98
N LEU A 190 -16.62 -19.61 0.07
CA LEU A 190 -16.14 -18.26 -0.16
C LEU A 190 -17.26 -17.23 0.09
N LEU A 191 -16.94 -16.19 0.84
CA LEU A 191 -17.70 -14.95 0.90
C LEU A 191 -16.90 -13.87 0.17
N SER A 192 -17.22 -13.64 -1.11
CA SER A 192 -16.53 -12.64 -1.92
C SER A 192 -17.05 -11.23 -1.61
N LEU A 193 -16.13 -10.31 -1.35
CA LEU A 193 -16.38 -8.91 -1.08
C LEU A 193 -15.76 -8.05 -2.19
N ALA A 194 -16.47 -7.05 -2.67
CA ALA A 194 -16.04 -6.23 -3.80
C ALA A 194 -14.79 -5.37 -3.49
N GLY A 195 -14.65 -4.93 -2.25
CA GLY A 195 -13.48 -4.14 -1.81
C GLY A 195 -12.31 -4.99 -1.34
N GLY A 196 -11.12 -4.40 -1.28
CA GLY A 196 -9.90 -5.03 -0.76
C GLY A 196 -9.62 -4.77 0.72
N ASP A 197 -10.57 -4.17 1.46
CA ASP A 197 -10.36 -3.80 2.86
C ASP A 197 -10.48 -5.02 3.79
N THR A 198 -9.35 -5.39 4.37
CA THR A 198 -9.24 -6.53 5.30
C THR A 198 -9.93 -6.28 6.64
N ALA A 199 -10.19 -5.04 7.04
CA ALA A 199 -11.00 -4.75 8.22
C ALA A 199 -12.39 -5.39 8.10
N VAL A 200 -12.97 -5.40 6.89
CA VAL A 200 -14.27 -6.02 6.61
C VAL A 200 -14.19 -7.54 6.63
N THR A 201 -13.18 -8.15 6.01
CA THR A 201 -13.01 -9.62 5.99
C THR A 201 -12.73 -10.17 7.38
N ILE A 202 -11.87 -9.51 8.15
CA ILE A 202 -11.51 -9.87 9.53
C ILE A 202 -12.74 -9.74 10.44
N SER A 203 -13.50 -8.64 10.34
CA SER A 203 -14.75 -8.45 11.09
C SER A 203 -15.79 -9.53 10.75
N ALA A 204 -15.94 -9.86 9.48
CA ALA A 204 -16.86 -10.93 9.04
C ALA A 204 -16.50 -12.28 9.67
N ALA A 205 -15.21 -12.63 9.73
CA ALA A 205 -14.76 -13.86 10.36
C ALA A 205 -14.93 -13.84 11.89
N ALA A 206 -14.61 -12.71 12.53
CA ALA A 206 -14.79 -12.54 13.98
C ALA A 206 -16.25 -12.72 14.41
N GLN A 207 -17.18 -12.14 13.64
CA GLN A 207 -18.63 -12.18 13.88
C GLN A 207 -19.32 -13.43 13.30
N GLN A 208 -18.59 -14.29 12.59
CA GLN A 208 -19.13 -15.46 11.90
C GLN A 208 -20.27 -15.12 10.90
N THR A 209 -20.19 -13.95 10.27
CA THR A 209 -21.17 -13.49 9.29
C THR A 209 -21.33 -14.53 8.16
N SER A 210 -22.55 -14.99 7.91
CA SER A 210 -22.84 -16.03 6.91
C SER A 210 -22.03 -17.33 7.08
N GLY A 211 -21.64 -17.66 8.33
CA GLY A 211 -20.86 -18.86 8.65
C GLY A 211 -19.36 -18.75 8.33
N VAL A 212 -18.86 -17.56 8.04
CA VAL A 212 -17.43 -17.31 7.82
C VAL A 212 -16.65 -17.54 9.11
N ASN A 213 -15.53 -18.25 9.03
CA ASN A 213 -14.64 -18.55 10.16
C ASN A 213 -13.16 -18.29 9.85
N ALA A 214 -12.89 -17.74 8.66
CA ALA A 214 -11.56 -17.33 8.20
C ALA A 214 -11.66 -16.04 7.38
N ALA A 215 -10.58 -15.30 7.32
CA ALA A 215 -10.48 -14.04 6.60
C ALA A 215 -9.21 -13.97 5.76
N MET A 216 -9.30 -13.38 4.58
CA MET A 216 -8.15 -12.77 3.94
C MET A 216 -7.63 -11.64 4.85
N ALA A 217 -6.34 -11.63 5.09
CA ALA A 217 -5.67 -10.62 5.91
C ALA A 217 -4.30 -10.27 5.31
N TYR A 218 -3.69 -9.22 5.86
CA TYR A 218 -2.32 -8.84 5.55
C TYR A 218 -1.41 -8.98 6.78
N GLY A 219 -0.11 -9.10 6.56
CA GLY A 219 0.88 -9.18 7.63
C GLY A 219 0.90 -7.96 8.55
N THR A 220 0.50 -6.80 8.03
CA THR A 220 0.44 -5.52 8.77
C THR A 220 -0.92 -5.24 9.42
N ASP A 221 -1.88 -6.18 9.35
CA ASP A 221 -3.22 -6.01 9.93
C ASP A 221 -3.23 -6.14 11.46
N GLY A 222 -3.35 -5.02 12.15
CA GLY A 222 -3.56 -4.97 13.60
C GLY A 222 -4.87 -5.60 14.10
N PRO A 223 -5.99 -5.50 13.37
CA PRO A 223 -7.28 -6.07 13.77
C PRO A 223 -7.29 -7.58 13.96
N VAL A 224 -6.40 -8.33 13.31
CA VAL A 224 -6.36 -9.81 13.40
C VAL A 224 -6.32 -10.28 14.87
N ALA A 225 -5.32 -9.85 15.62
CA ALA A 225 -5.17 -10.23 17.03
C ALA A 225 -6.26 -9.62 17.91
N ALA A 226 -6.61 -8.34 17.68
CA ALA A 226 -7.58 -7.61 18.47
C ALA A 226 -9.00 -8.22 18.40
N LEU A 227 -9.37 -8.80 17.26
CA LEU A 227 -10.68 -9.42 17.04
C LEU A 227 -10.68 -10.93 17.21
N GLY A 228 -9.65 -11.50 17.84
CA GLY A 228 -9.59 -12.92 18.18
C GLY A 228 -9.34 -13.85 17.01
N LEU A 229 -8.61 -13.39 16.00
CA LEU A 229 -8.10 -14.21 14.90
C LEU A 229 -6.60 -14.45 15.08
N GLN A 230 -6.05 -15.41 14.34
CA GLN A 230 -4.61 -15.61 14.16
C GLN A 230 -4.30 -15.89 12.69
N THR A 231 -3.18 -15.38 12.21
CA THR A 231 -2.68 -15.67 10.86
C THR A 231 -2.09 -17.06 10.79
N LEU A 232 -2.28 -17.72 9.63
CA LEU A 232 -1.61 -18.98 9.33
C LEU A 232 -0.26 -18.69 8.66
N SER A 233 0.79 -19.34 9.13
CA SER A 233 2.11 -19.22 8.51
C SER A 233 2.14 -19.86 7.13
N ASP A 234 3.00 -19.30 6.25
CA ASP A 234 3.28 -19.81 4.90
C ASP A 234 4.69 -20.43 4.84
N PRO A 235 4.89 -21.68 5.31
CA PRO A 235 6.23 -22.30 5.34
C PRO A 235 6.80 -22.60 3.94
N LYS A 236 5.99 -22.52 2.88
CA LYS A 236 6.48 -22.65 1.50
C LYS A 236 6.88 -21.32 0.88
N GLY A 237 6.64 -20.22 1.56
CA GLY A 237 6.97 -18.88 1.06
C GLY A 237 6.32 -18.59 -0.30
N VAL A 238 5.02 -18.84 -0.42
CA VAL A 238 4.29 -18.69 -1.69
C VAL A 238 4.24 -17.23 -2.10
N GLN A 239 4.00 -16.34 -1.14
CA GLN A 239 3.81 -14.92 -1.42
C GLN A 239 5.12 -14.15 -1.62
N PRO A 240 5.14 -13.14 -2.50
CA PRO A 240 6.18 -12.13 -2.54
C PRO A 240 6.30 -11.35 -1.22
N ILE A 241 7.39 -10.58 -1.08
CA ILE A 241 7.51 -9.57 -0.04
C ILE A 241 6.89 -8.27 -0.53
N TYR A 242 5.94 -7.74 0.23
CA TYR A 242 5.17 -6.54 -0.08
C TYR A 242 5.58 -5.38 0.84
N ALA A 243 6.72 -4.75 0.55
CA ALA A 243 7.18 -3.58 1.31
C ALA A 243 6.43 -2.32 0.84
N PRO A 244 5.73 -1.61 1.74
CA PRO A 244 5.06 -0.35 1.40
C PRO A 244 6.03 0.69 0.91
N THR A 245 5.78 1.29 -0.25
CA THR A 245 6.73 2.17 -0.94
C THR A 245 6.00 3.29 -1.66
N PRO A 246 6.37 4.57 -1.49
CA PRO A 246 5.81 5.64 -2.31
C PRO A 246 6.27 5.47 -3.76
N VAL A 247 5.32 5.50 -4.68
CA VAL A 247 5.55 5.46 -6.13
C VAL A 247 5.09 6.78 -6.73
N ILE A 248 5.98 7.46 -7.43
CA ILE A 248 5.76 8.79 -7.98
C ILE A 248 6.08 8.83 -9.47
N ARG A 249 5.33 9.59 -10.24
CA ARG A 249 5.64 9.85 -11.65
C ARG A 249 6.97 10.61 -11.78
N GLU A 250 7.81 10.17 -12.69
CA GLU A 250 9.13 10.78 -12.93
C GLU A 250 9.04 12.29 -13.20
N SER A 251 8.03 12.72 -13.98
CA SER A 251 7.80 14.14 -14.28
C SER A 251 7.50 14.98 -13.03
N VAL A 252 6.76 14.42 -12.08
CA VAL A 252 6.42 15.09 -10.81
C VAL A 252 7.64 15.17 -9.90
N LEU A 253 8.42 14.08 -9.82
CA LEU A 253 9.66 14.08 -9.03
C LEU A 253 10.70 15.05 -9.61
N LYS A 254 10.75 15.23 -10.94
CA LYS A 254 11.59 16.26 -11.57
C LYS A 254 11.16 17.68 -11.21
N ALA A 255 9.86 17.93 -11.07
CA ALA A 255 9.32 19.21 -10.62
C ALA A 255 9.53 19.48 -9.13
N TYR A 256 9.49 18.42 -8.31
CA TYR A 256 9.63 18.45 -6.86
C TYR A 256 10.67 17.42 -6.37
N PRO A 257 11.96 17.61 -6.65
CA PRO A 257 13.00 16.60 -6.37
C PRO A 257 13.16 16.30 -4.88
N GLN A 258 12.79 17.23 -3.99
CA GLN A 258 12.90 17.06 -2.55
C GLN A 258 11.89 16.07 -1.95
N ILE A 259 10.84 15.68 -2.68
CA ILE A 259 9.82 14.73 -2.20
C ILE A 259 10.49 13.43 -1.74
N ALA A 260 11.48 12.93 -2.49
CA ALA A 260 12.18 11.71 -2.12
C ALA A 260 12.89 11.82 -0.76
N GLU A 261 13.51 12.98 -0.49
CA GLU A 261 14.21 13.24 0.78
C GLU A 261 13.24 13.40 1.95
N TRP A 262 12.09 14.06 1.73
CA TRP A 262 11.09 14.26 2.78
C TRP A 262 10.39 12.95 3.18
N LEU A 263 10.08 12.08 2.21
CA LEU A 263 9.40 10.81 2.46
C LEU A 263 10.34 9.71 2.97
N LYS A 264 11.65 9.80 2.72
CA LYS A 264 12.63 8.78 3.14
C LYS A 264 12.60 8.50 4.65
N PRO A 265 12.78 9.48 5.57
CA PRO A 265 12.74 9.20 7.01
C PRO A 265 11.37 8.70 7.47
N VAL A 266 10.30 9.10 6.80
CA VAL A 266 8.93 8.71 7.11
C VAL A 266 8.72 7.22 6.84
N PHE A 267 8.97 6.77 5.62
CA PHE A 267 8.80 5.37 5.26
C PHE A 267 9.81 4.46 5.95
N SER A 268 11.03 4.92 6.21
CA SER A 268 12.01 4.17 6.99
C SER A 268 11.60 3.91 8.45
N ALA A 269 10.68 4.70 9.00
CA ALA A 269 10.16 4.56 10.36
C ALA A 269 8.88 3.71 10.46
N LEU A 270 8.32 3.25 9.34
CA LEU A 270 7.10 2.45 9.25
C LEU A 270 7.45 0.95 9.23
N ASP A 271 7.91 0.41 10.36
CA ASP A 271 8.09 -1.03 10.49
C ASP A 271 6.73 -1.77 10.63
N GLU A 272 6.76 -3.08 10.49
CA GLU A 272 5.56 -3.93 10.54
C GLU A 272 4.74 -3.72 11.82
N LYS A 273 5.41 -3.66 12.97
CA LYS A 273 4.75 -3.44 14.26
C LYS A 273 4.10 -2.06 14.34
N THR A 274 4.77 -1.03 13.83
CA THR A 274 4.23 0.32 13.75
C THR A 274 2.97 0.34 12.88
N LEU A 275 3.00 -0.27 11.70
CA LEU A 275 1.84 -0.35 10.82
C LEU A 275 0.68 -1.12 11.45
N GLN A 276 0.94 -2.27 12.09
CA GLN A 276 -0.09 -3.01 12.84
C GLN A 276 -0.77 -2.14 13.91
N GLN A 277 0.01 -1.35 14.66
CA GLN A 277 -0.53 -0.46 15.69
C GLN A 277 -1.38 0.67 15.10
N LEU A 278 -0.92 1.30 14.03
CA LEU A 278 -1.64 2.40 13.38
C LEU A 278 -2.91 1.90 12.68
N ASN A 279 -2.83 0.77 12.00
CA ASN A 279 -3.99 0.13 11.36
C ASN A 279 -5.04 -0.30 12.41
N ALA A 280 -4.61 -0.77 13.58
CA ALA A 280 -5.52 -1.10 14.67
C ALA A 280 -6.27 0.12 15.20
N LYS A 281 -5.60 1.26 15.40
CA LYS A 281 -6.25 2.51 15.80
C LYS A 281 -7.39 2.92 14.86
N ILE A 282 -7.18 2.72 13.54
CA ILE A 282 -8.19 3.06 12.54
C ILE A 282 -9.31 2.00 12.52
N ALA A 283 -8.96 0.74 12.33
CA ALA A 283 -9.94 -0.32 12.05
C ALA A 283 -10.63 -0.88 13.29
N VAL A 284 -10.02 -0.79 14.48
CA VAL A 284 -10.60 -1.31 15.74
C VAL A 284 -11.12 -0.17 16.60
N ASP A 285 -10.30 0.88 16.81
CA ASP A 285 -10.68 1.99 17.68
C ASP A 285 -11.54 3.04 16.94
N GLY A 286 -11.73 2.91 15.62
CA GLY A 286 -12.55 3.80 14.80
C GLY A 286 -11.99 5.21 14.63
N GLN A 287 -10.67 5.37 14.81
CA GLN A 287 -10.03 6.68 14.64
C GLN A 287 -9.91 7.05 13.16
N ASP A 288 -10.01 8.34 12.88
CA ASP A 288 -9.82 8.84 11.51
C ASP A 288 -8.38 8.68 11.04
N ALA A 289 -8.18 8.15 9.83
CA ALA A 289 -6.87 7.84 9.27
C ALA A 289 -5.96 9.08 9.15
N SER A 290 -6.53 10.24 8.83
CA SER A 290 -5.76 11.50 8.76
C SER A 290 -5.28 11.92 10.15
N SER A 291 -6.13 11.78 11.17
CA SER A 291 -5.78 12.08 12.56
C SER A 291 -4.69 11.15 13.09
N VAL A 292 -4.79 9.85 12.81
CA VAL A 292 -3.77 8.84 13.17
C VAL A 292 -2.44 9.15 12.50
N ALA A 293 -2.46 9.53 11.22
CA ALA A 293 -1.25 9.93 10.48
C ALA A 293 -0.61 11.19 11.11
N THR A 294 -1.40 12.22 11.43
CA THR A 294 -0.93 13.45 12.08
C THR A 294 -0.26 13.16 13.43
N GLU A 295 -0.95 12.40 14.29
CA GLU A 295 -0.45 12.06 15.62
C GLU A 295 0.88 11.31 15.54
N TRP A 296 0.96 10.31 14.67
CA TRP A 296 2.17 9.51 14.49
C TRP A 296 3.35 10.35 13.94
N LEU A 297 3.10 11.17 12.91
CA LEU A 297 4.13 12.03 12.32
C LEU A 297 4.67 13.04 13.34
N GLN A 298 3.80 13.62 14.18
CA GLN A 298 4.20 14.54 15.27
C GLN A 298 5.02 13.82 16.33
N GLN A 299 4.59 12.63 16.78
CA GLN A 299 5.34 11.81 17.76
C GLN A 299 6.74 11.47 17.25
N LYS A 300 6.90 11.21 15.95
CA LYS A 300 8.17 10.93 15.30
C LYS A 300 8.97 12.20 14.95
N LYS A 301 8.41 13.39 15.16
CA LYS A 301 9.00 14.69 14.77
C LYS A 301 9.29 14.78 13.27
N LEU A 302 8.37 14.25 12.47
CA LEU A 302 8.42 14.23 11.02
C LEU A 302 7.49 15.27 10.36
N LEU A 303 6.67 15.97 11.18
CA LEU A 303 5.91 17.18 10.82
C LEU A 303 6.50 18.42 11.47
#